data_81ba9aed2d7cc9540b87fa61c84f0949
#
_entry.id   81ba9aed2d7cc9540b87fa61c84f0949
#
_cell.length_a   1.000
_cell.length_b   1.000
_cell.length_c   1.000
_cell.angle_alpha   90.00
_cell.angle_beta   90.00
_cell.angle_gamma   90.00
#
_symmetry.space_group_name_H-M   'P 1'
#
loop_
_entity.id
_entity.type
_entity.pdbx_description
1 polymer ?
#
loop_
_entity_poly.entity_id
_entity_poly.type
_entity_poly.pdbx_seq_one_letter_code
_entity_poly.pdbx_strand_id
1 'polypeptide(L)'
;MNESPEETKNTPADPGAPRPEETGIPSGVSDTRNQQAPPDQQHSDASSPEAENWQPTDKKPGEASPLDGEKPETPLPASAPETPKPKRLWPRFLLGFMLLVLLACGGAGWLAYDFLNSPGTDPAVAPAQDVEVTVNPGTTFRTLTPELVRLGAVRNADKFILLLRWMNYRDIPHALKPGRFRINTGWTPQQVIDQLVNGSPLLDRVTILEGLAWWEVGKRLEEAQMVRFEDFDKLVHDPAFLRHWGIPFDSAEGFLFPDTYLIMRPLELNEATAKSVVGRLIDNFWRRTAPLWPGGKRPGPSGRDEVRRLVTLASIVERETAVPSERPRVAGVYANRLRLNMLLQADPTTAYGLGEGFDGNLRRKHLDDEGNPYNTYKHPGLPPGPICSPGLACLKAAANPEQHDYIYFVARGEDGSHVFSTNLAAHNKAVREYWAKRRGK
;
A
#
# COMPACT_ATOMS: atom_id res chain seq x y z
N MET A 1 -46.12 58.58 -17.24
CA MET A 1 -45.84 58.46 -18.68
C MET A 1 -45.36 57.02 -18.82
N ASN A 2 -46.32 56.10 -19.02
CA ASN A 2 -46.77 55.52 -20.28
C ASN A 2 -45.56 55.05 -21.09
N GLU A 3 -45.37 53.78 -21.40
CA GLU A 3 -46.21 52.86 -22.16
C GLU A 3 -45.83 51.38 -21.93
N SER A 4 -46.80 50.55 -21.78
CA SER A 4 -46.86 49.15 -22.21
C SER A 4 -47.73 49.11 -23.45
N PRO A 5 -47.98 47.99 -24.12
CA PRO A 5 -47.31 46.70 -24.39
C PRO A 5 -47.38 46.33 -25.89
N GLU A 6 -46.76 45.22 -26.32
CA GLU A 6 -47.25 44.51 -27.51
C GLU A 6 -47.14 42.98 -27.34
N GLU A 7 -48.34 42.38 -27.33
CA GLU A 7 -48.60 40.98 -27.60
C GLU A 7 -48.34 40.61 -29.04
N THR A 8 -47.72 39.51 -29.34
CA THR A 8 -47.92 38.76 -30.59
C THR A 8 -47.97 37.26 -30.36
N LYS A 9 -49.16 36.84 -30.39
CA LYS A 9 -49.86 35.68 -31.03
C LYS A 9 -49.04 34.44 -31.38
N ASN A 10 -49.50 33.38 -30.73
CA ASN A 10 -49.48 31.96 -31.10
C ASN A 10 -49.91 31.69 -32.55
N THR A 11 -49.18 30.79 -33.21
CA THR A 11 -49.82 29.88 -34.20
C THR A 11 -49.08 28.52 -34.15
N PRO A 12 -49.79 27.40 -34.18
CA PRO A 12 -49.21 26.07 -34.07
C PRO A 12 -48.83 25.51 -35.42
N ALA A 13 -47.73 24.77 -35.50
CA ALA A 13 -47.33 24.03 -36.68
C ALA A 13 -47.58 22.53 -36.52
N ASP A 14 -48.19 22.06 -37.53
CA ASP A 14 -48.65 20.85 -38.15
C ASP A 14 -47.76 19.59 -37.96
N PRO A 15 -48.38 18.37 -37.80
CA PRO A 15 -47.66 17.12 -37.74
C PRO A 15 -47.66 16.41 -39.09
N GLY A 16 -46.46 16.12 -39.60
CA GLY A 16 -46.40 15.36 -40.84
C GLY A 16 -45.01 14.80 -41.19
N ALA A 17 -44.92 13.46 -41.06
CA ALA A 17 -44.15 12.51 -41.89
C ALA A 17 -42.67 12.30 -41.62
N PRO A 18 -42.10 11.17 -42.11
CA PRO A 18 -42.50 9.78 -41.94
C PRO A 18 -41.37 8.91 -41.34
N ARG A 19 -41.75 7.71 -40.87
CA ARG A 19 -40.82 6.63 -40.47
C ARG A 19 -40.09 6.07 -41.68
N PRO A 20 -38.83 5.64 -41.58
CA PRO A 20 -38.29 4.63 -42.48
C PRO A 20 -38.40 3.24 -41.90
N GLU A 21 -38.64 2.33 -42.81
CA GLU A 21 -39.01 0.94 -42.74
C GLU A 21 -37.94 0.02 -42.15
N GLU A 22 -38.46 -1.06 -41.55
CA GLU A 22 -37.72 -2.30 -41.26
C GLU A 22 -37.33 -3.04 -42.53
N THR A 23 -36.07 -3.48 -42.61
CA THR A 23 -35.66 -4.60 -43.45
C THR A 23 -34.65 -5.43 -42.66
N GLY A 24 -35.00 -6.57 -42.16
CA GLY A 24 -34.92 -7.83 -42.90
C GLY A 24 -33.70 -8.61 -42.42
N ILE A 25 -33.93 -9.57 -41.49
CA ILE A 25 -32.94 -10.63 -41.12
C ILE A 25 -32.82 -11.62 -42.30
N PRO A 26 -31.66 -12.24 -42.50
CA PRO A 26 -31.69 -13.66 -42.65
C PRO A 26 -30.77 -14.43 -41.73
N SER A 27 -31.37 -15.40 -41.10
CA SER A 27 -30.81 -16.58 -40.43
C SER A 27 -29.92 -17.40 -41.37
N GLY A 28 -28.77 -17.83 -40.90
CA GLY A 28 -27.92 -18.81 -41.50
C GLY A 28 -27.20 -19.64 -40.46
N VAL A 29 -27.76 -20.81 -40.20
CA VAL A 29 -27.21 -21.92 -39.42
C VAL A 29 -26.00 -22.52 -40.15
N SER A 30 -24.91 -22.78 -39.46
CA SER A 30 -24.15 -24.02 -39.64
C SER A 30 -23.24 -24.31 -38.45
N ASP A 31 -23.62 -25.37 -37.83
CA ASP A 31 -22.88 -26.27 -36.94
C ASP A 31 -21.50 -26.64 -37.47
N THR A 32 -20.49 -26.61 -36.63
CA THR A 32 -19.47 -27.67 -36.60
C THR A 32 -18.75 -27.67 -35.24
N ARG A 33 -19.03 -28.76 -34.54
CA ARG A 33 -18.21 -29.31 -33.45
C ARG A 33 -16.74 -29.40 -33.86
N ASN A 34 -15.85 -29.04 -32.96
CA ASN A 34 -14.74 -29.94 -32.68
C ASN A 34 -14.28 -29.79 -31.24
N GLN A 35 -14.46 -30.86 -30.51
CA GLN A 35 -13.88 -31.19 -29.22
C GLN A 35 -12.38 -31.42 -29.43
N GLN A 36 -11.56 -30.90 -28.53
CA GLN A 36 -10.33 -31.59 -28.14
C GLN A 36 -9.89 -31.09 -26.77
N ALA A 37 -10.02 -31.99 -25.80
CA ALA A 37 -9.40 -31.90 -24.48
C ALA A 37 -7.89 -32.18 -24.61
N PRO A 38 -7.08 -31.69 -23.67
CA PRO A 38 -5.65 -31.96 -23.64
C PRO A 38 -5.38 -33.37 -23.09
N PRO A 39 -4.30 -34.03 -23.54
CA PRO A 39 -3.94 -35.33 -23.01
C PRO A 39 -3.12 -35.22 -21.73
N ASP A 40 -3.47 -36.05 -20.76
CA ASP A 40 -2.62 -36.57 -19.71
C ASP A 40 -1.35 -37.16 -20.31
N GLN A 41 -0.20 -36.89 -19.73
CA GLN A 41 0.97 -37.75 -19.89
C GLN A 41 1.51 -38.15 -18.54
N GLN A 42 1.36 -39.44 -18.39
CA GLN A 42 1.98 -40.31 -17.40
C GLN A 42 3.51 -40.35 -17.54
N HIS A 43 4.10 -40.53 -16.35
CA HIS A 43 5.27 -41.37 -16.04
C HIS A 43 6.21 -41.81 -17.18
N SER A 44 7.47 -41.48 -17.01
CA SER A 44 8.54 -42.43 -17.31
C SER A 44 9.64 -42.33 -16.27
N ASP A 45 9.79 -43.42 -15.55
CA ASP A 45 10.93 -43.80 -14.78
C ASP A 45 12.22 -43.75 -15.61
N ALA A 46 13.29 -43.27 -14.99
CA ALA A 46 14.64 -43.73 -15.35
C ALA A 46 15.55 -43.56 -14.12
N SER A 47 15.69 -44.65 -13.42
CA SER A 47 16.90 -45.36 -13.01
C SER A 47 18.08 -44.53 -12.51
N SER A 48 18.28 -44.69 -11.22
CA SER A 48 19.57 -44.53 -10.52
C SER A 48 20.58 -45.54 -11.02
N PRO A 49 21.86 -45.22 -11.06
CA PRO A 49 22.89 -46.27 -11.01
C PRO A 49 23.41 -46.44 -9.58
N GLU A 50 23.60 -47.69 -9.34
CA GLU A 50 24.04 -48.43 -8.20
C GLU A 50 25.25 -47.86 -7.46
N ALA A 51 25.17 -48.00 -6.14
CA ALA A 51 26.27 -47.93 -5.20
C ALA A 51 27.13 -49.21 -5.33
N GLU A 52 28.35 -49.09 -5.75
CA GLU A 52 29.32 -50.16 -5.66
C GLU A 52 29.85 -50.30 -4.24
N ASN A 53 29.50 -51.43 -3.71
CA ASN A 53 29.87 -52.05 -2.45
C ASN A 53 31.33 -52.54 -2.50
N TRP A 54 32.23 -51.96 -1.72
CA TRP A 54 33.56 -52.52 -1.55
C TRP A 54 33.69 -53.13 -0.12
N GLN A 55 33.70 -54.48 -0.07
CA GLN A 55 33.99 -55.24 1.12
C GLN A 55 35.48 -55.68 1.11
N PRO A 56 36.14 -55.71 2.29
CA PRO A 56 37.50 -56.19 2.40
C PRO A 56 37.54 -57.72 2.50
N THR A 57 38.32 -58.37 1.71
CA THR A 57 38.60 -59.80 1.79
C THR A 57 39.69 -60.10 2.78
N ASP A 58 39.33 -60.82 3.81
CA ASP A 58 40.21 -61.65 4.65
C ASP A 58 40.93 -62.68 3.81
N LYS A 59 42.22 -62.84 4.04
CA LYS A 59 42.95 -64.12 3.85
C LYS A 59 44.08 -64.27 4.84
N LYS A 60 43.88 -65.12 5.83
CA LYS A 60 44.85 -66.01 6.44
C LYS A 60 44.75 -67.36 5.69
N PRO A 61 45.64 -68.36 5.82
CA PRO A 61 46.82 -68.54 6.63
C PRO A 61 47.96 -69.30 5.83
N GLY A 62 49.07 -69.52 6.49
CA GLY A 62 50.11 -70.47 6.01
C GLY A 62 51.18 -70.69 7.06
N GLU A 63 50.96 -71.77 7.84
CA GLU A 63 51.94 -72.42 8.69
C GLU A 63 53.16 -72.91 7.90
N ALA A 64 54.32 -72.80 8.51
CA ALA A 64 55.30 -73.90 8.61
C ALA A 64 56.47 -73.50 9.51
N SER A 65 56.58 -74.20 10.56
CA SER A 65 57.81 -74.48 11.39
C SER A 65 58.61 -75.59 10.73
N PRO A 66 59.72 -76.06 11.24
CA PRO A 66 60.84 -75.49 11.95
C PRO A 66 62.20 -75.96 11.34
N LEU A 67 63.33 -75.54 11.90
CA LEU A 67 64.52 -76.37 12.11
C LEU A 67 65.68 -75.64 12.80
N ASP A 68 66.08 -76.17 13.95
CA ASP A 68 67.31 -76.31 14.67
C ASP A 68 68.60 -75.63 14.11
N GLY A 69 69.36 -75.06 15.00
CA GLY A 69 70.79 -74.77 14.83
C GLY A 69 71.38 -73.92 15.96
N GLU A 70 71.75 -74.62 17.05
CA GLU A 70 72.96 -74.51 17.83
C GLU A 70 73.59 -73.16 18.17
N LYS A 71 73.76 -72.91 19.44
CA LYS A 71 74.62 -71.97 20.14
C LYS A 71 76.10 -72.05 19.68
N PRO A 72 76.87 -70.97 19.91
CA PRO A 72 77.78 -70.96 21.02
C PRO A 72 77.78 -69.66 21.85
N GLU A 73 78.06 -69.86 23.09
CA GLU A 73 78.33 -68.85 24.11
C GLU A 73 79.59 -68.07 23.84
N THR A 74 79.65 -66.82 24.24
CA THR A 74 80.77 -66.12 24.90
C THR A 74 80.55 -64.60 24.93
N PRO A 75 81.30 -63.83 25.75
CA PRO A 75 81.10 -63.60 27.18
C PRO A 75 80.70 -62.10 27.41
N LEU A 76 80.22 -61.83 28.60
CA LEU A 76 79.95 -60.52 29.15
C LEU A 76 81.10 -59.53 29.03
N PRO A 77 80.91 -58.32 28.56
CA PRO A 77 81.73 -57.17 28.85
C PRO A 77 81.04 -56.24 29.85
N ALA A 78 81.90 -55.71 30.67
CA ALA A 78 81.79 -54.74 31.74
C ALA A 78 80.69 -53.67 31.64
N SER A 79 80.20 -53.35 32.79
CA SER A 79 79.31 -52.23 33.13
C SER A 79 79.86 -50.91 32.58
N ALA A 80 79.16 -50.30 31.58
CA ALA A 80 79.39 -48.92 31.20
C ALA A 80 78.71 -47.98 32.19
N PRO A 81 79.25 -46.78 32.42
CA PRO A 81 78.64 -45.84 33.41
C PRO A 81 77.30 -45.32 32.92
N GLU A 82 76.34 -45.32 33.79
CA GLU A 82 75.00 -44.73 33.56
C GLU A 82 75.14 -43.23 33.20
N THR A 83 74.82 -42.87 31.95
CA THR A 83 74.63 -41.49 31.57
C THR A 83 73.35 -40.99 32.19
N PRO A 84 73.34 -39.79 32.80
CA PRO A 84 72.11 -39.25 33.41
C PRO A 84 71.06 -39.01 32.32
N LYS A 85 69.91 -39.63 32.45
CA LYS A 85 68.76 -39.40 31.55
C LYS A 85 68.41 -37.91 31.52
N PRO A 86 68.30 -37.26 30.37
CA PRO A 86 67.92 -35.88 30.31
C PRO A 86 66.52 -35.71 30.92
N LYS A 87 66.43 -34.84 31.93
CA LYS A 87 65.12 -34.47 32.52
C LYS A 87 64.28 -33.92 31.41
N ARG A 88 63.23 -34.66 30.96
CA ARG A 88 62.24 -34.16 29.97
C ARG A 88 61.49 -32.98 30.59
N LEU A 89 61.98 -31.78 30.36
CA LEU A 89 61.32 -30.50 30.71
C LEU A 89 60.09 -30.22 29.82
N TRP A 90 59.96 -30.94 28.71
CA TRP A 90 58.92 -30.76 27.69
C TRP A 90 57.45 -30.87 28.23
N PRO A 91 57.08 -31.77 29.13
CA PRO A 91 55.71 -31.77 29.65
C PRO A 91 55.34 -30.53 30.47
N ARG A 92 56.32 -29.88 31.11
CA ARG A 92 56.07 -28.63 31.86
C ARG A 92 55.89 -27.45 30.93
N PHE A 93 56.62 -27.36 29.81
CA PHE A 93 56.39 -26.37 28.75
C PHE A 93 55.07 -26.59 28.03
N LEU A 94 54.67 -27.81 27.70
CA LEU A 94 53.39 -28.16 27.15
C LEU A 94 52.21 -27.78 28.08
N LEU A 95 52.32 -28.06 29.38
CA LEU A 95 51.33 -27.68 30.36
C LEU A 95 51.18 -26.16 30.50
N GLY A 96 52.32 -25.43 30.53
CA GLY A 96 52.36 -23.98 30.55
C GLY A 96 51.75 -23.35 29.28
N PHE A 97 52.06 -23.92 28.12
CA PHE A 97 51.47 -23.48 26.83
C PHE A 97 49.95 -23.75 26.78
N MET A 98 49.54 -24.93 27.24
CA MET A 98 48.12 -25.28 27.29
C MET A 98 47.31 -24.38 28.25
N LEU A 99 47.90 -24.04 29.41
CA LEU A 99 47.30 -23.07 30.33
C LEU A 99 47.22 -21.68 29.72
N LEU A 100 48.24 -21.23 29.00
CA LEU A 100 48.26 -19.93 28.31
C LEU A 100 47.19 -19.90 27.20
N VAL A 101 47.02 -20.96 26.43
CA VAL A 101 45.95 -21.09 25.42
C VAL A 101 44.59 -21.08 26.08
N LEU A 102 44.39 -21.77 27.19
CA LEU A 102 43.12 -21.76 27.93
C LEU A 102 42.78 -20.37 28.47
N LEU A 103 43.76 -19.66 29.01
CA LEU A 103 43.59 -18.27 29.47
C LEU A 103 43.28 -17.34 28.33
N ALA A 104 43.99 -17.47 27.17
CA ALA A 104 43.70 -16.70 25.96
C ALA A 104 42.31 -16.98 25.42
N CYS A 105 41.90 -18.25 25.35
CA CYS A 105 40.54 -18.62 24.90
C CYS A 105 39.46 -18.15 25.90
N GLY A 106 39.71 -18.27 27.22
CA GLY A 106 38.82 -17.76 28.26
C GLY A 106 38.69 -16.22 28.18
N GLY A 107 39.79 -15.51 28.02
CA GLY A 107 39.79 -14.06 27.84
C GLY A 107 39.08 -13.61 26.55
N ALA A 108 39.32 -14.29 25.43
CA ALA A 108 38.64 -14.03 24.17
C ALA A 108 37.13 -14.35 24.29
N GLY A 109 36.78 -15.45 24.95
CA GLY A 109 35.38 -15.81 25.21
C GLY A 109 34.65 -14.79 26.08
N TRP A 110 35.33 -14.28 27.12
CA TRP A 110 34.79 -13.22 27.97
C TRP A 110 34.58 -11.91 27.22
N LEU A 111 35.55 -11.50 26.40
CA LEU A 111 35.43 -10.30 25.56
C LEU A 111 34.31 -10.41 24.52
N ALA A 112 34.13 -11.61 23.95
CA ALA A 112 33.02 -11.86 23.03
C ALA A 112 31.68 -11.81 23.77
N TYR A 113 31.58 -12.45 24.95
CA TYR A 113 30.38 -12.42 25.79
C TYR A 113 30.03 -11.01 26.22
N ASP A 114 30.99 -10.22 26.69
CA ASP A 114 30.79 -8.82 27.07
C ASP A 114 30.24 -8.02 25.89
N PHE A 115 30.84 -8.12 24.71
CA PHE A 115 30.39 -7.42 23.52
C PHE A 115 28.96 -7.82 23.10
N LEU A 116 28.65 -9.12 23.11
CA LEU A 116 27.34 -9.61 22.67
C LEU A 116 26.21 -9.15 23.61
N ASN A 117 26.51 -8.92 24.89
CA ASN A 117 25.54 -8.49 25.89
C ASN A 117 25.61 -6.98 26.20
N SER A 118 26.58 -6.26 25.66
CA SER A 118 26.73 -4.83 25.91
C SER A 118 25.77 -4.03 25.02
N PRO A 119 25.04 -3.06 25.59
CA PRO A 119 24.22 -2.14 24.80
C PRO A 119 25.09 -1.26 23.89
N GLY A 120 24.49 -0.73 22.83
CA GLY A 120 25.16 0.20 21.90
C GLY A 120 25.67 1.45 22.61
N THR A 121 24.84 2.05 23.47
CA THR A 121 25.23 3.16 24.36
C THR A 121 25.39 2.64 25.79
N ASP A 122 26.46 2.99 26.47
CA ASP A 122 26.69 2.66 27.85
C ASP A 122 25.69 3.41 28.75
N PRO A 123 24.87 2.71 29.56
CA PRO A 123 23.92 3.35 30.46
C PRO A 123 24.61 4.30 31.48
N ALA A 124 25.89 4.08 31.77
CA ALA A 124 26.67 4.97 32.64
C ALA A 124 27.07 6.28 31.96
N VAL A 125 27.05 6.34 30.61
CA VAL A 125 27.45 7.50 29.81
C VAL A 125 26.21 8.31 29.40
N ALA A 126 25.16 7.63 28.91
CA ALA A 126 23.93 8.27 28.48
C ALA A 126 22.73 7.31 28.62
N PRO A 127 21.50 7.84 28.86
CA PRO A 127 20.30 7.01 28.86
C PRO A 127 20.05 6.44 27.45
N ALA A 128 19.48 5.23 27.43
CA ALA A 128 19.03 4.61 26.18
C ALA A 128 17.94 5.47 25.52
N GLN A 129 18.04 5.65 24.21
CA GLN A 129 17.10 6.43 23.42
C GLN A 129 16.77 5.70 22.10
N ASP A 130 15.61 6.00 21.57
CA ASP A 130 15.20 5.52 20.25
C ASP A 130 15.82 6.38 19.16
N VAL A 131 16.47 5.74 18.21
CA VAL A 131 17.05 6.38 17.01
C VAL A 131 16.44 5.79 15.76
N GLU A 132 16.31 6.59 14.71
CA GLU A 132 15.84 6.12 13.40
C GLU A 132 17.04 5.82 12.51
N VAL A 133 17.02 4.64 11.90
CA VAL A 133 18.01 4.17 10.94
C VAL A 133 17.33 3.94 9.60
N THR A 134 17.90 4.55 8.54
CA THR A 134 17.42 4.38 7.17
C THR A 134 18.28 3.36 6.43
N VAL A 135 17.63 2.33 5.91
CA VAL A 135 18.25 1.27 5.10
C VAL A 135 17.79 1.42 3.66
N ASN A 136 18.66 1.88 2.78
CA ASN A 136 18.38 2.00 1.35
C ASN A 136 18.43 0.61 0.66
N PRO A 137 17.75 0.42 -0.48
CA PRO A 137 17.90 -0.78 -1.29
C PRO A 137 19.37 -1.04 -1.64
N GLY A 138 19.84 -2.28 -1.46
CA GLY A 138 21.24 -2.65 -1.70
C GLY A 138 22.23 -2.30 -0.59
N THR A 139 21.78 -1.64 0.49
CA THR A 139 22.62 -1.41 1.67
C THR A 139 23.03 -2.73 2.30
N THR A 140 24.29 -2.83 2.69
CA THR A 140 24.84 -3.96 3.44
C THR A 140 25.12 -3.54 4.88
N PHE A 141 25.21 -4.50 5.80
CA PHE A 141 25.65 -4.19 7.17
C PHE A 141 27.00 -3.50 7.23
N ARG A 142 27.91 -3.85 6.32
CA ARG A 142 29.24 -3.22 6.26
C ARG A 142 29.14 -1.72 5.98
N THR A 143 28.27 -1.30 5.10
CA THR A 143 28.05 0.12 4.76
C THR A 143 27.20 0.84 5.80
N LEU A 144 26.33 0.11 6.52
CA LEU A 144 25.45 0.67 7.55
C LEU A 144 26.17 0.81 8.92
N THR A 145 27.17 -0.03 9.22
CA THR A 145 27.84 -0.07 10.53
C THR A 145 28.37 1.29 11.00
N PRO A 146 29.04 2.13 10.17
CA PRO A 146 29.48 3.46 10.61
C PRO A 146 28.33 4.33 11.12
N GLU A 147 27.17 4.27 10.48
CA GLU A 147 25.97 5.02 10.87
C GLU A 147 25.40 4.49 12.18
N LEU A 148 25.33 3.16 12.37
CA LEU A 148 24.90 2.53 13.62
C LEU A 148 25.78 2.94 14.81
N VAL A 149 27.08 3.05 14.57
CA VAL A 149 28.03 3.53 15.61
C VAL A 149 27.82 5.02 15.89
N ARG A 150 27.68 5.83 14.85
CA ARG A 150 27.42 7.28 14.98
C ARG A 150 26.15 7.56 15.80
N LEU A 151 25.12 6.77 15.60
CA LEU A 151 23.83 6.86 16.31
C LEU A 151 23.85 6.22 17.71
N GLY A 152 24.96 5.59 18.11
CA GLY A 152 25.06 4.89 19.39
C GLY A 152 24.27 3.59 19.47
N ALA A 153 23.77 3.07 18.34
CA ALA A 153 23.07 1.78 18.27
C ALA A 153 24.04 0.59 18.38
N VAL A 154 25.31 0.79 18.04
CA VAL A 154 26.40 -0.19 18.17
C VAL A 154 27.63 0.50 18.75
N ARG A 155 28.26 -0.10 19.78
CA ARG A 155 29.39 0.49 20.46
C ARG A 155 30.71 0.43 19.67
N ASN A 156 30.95 -0.67 18.93
CA ASN A 156 32.22 -0.94 18.27
C ASN A 156 32.00 -1.57 16.89
N ALA A 157 32.47 -0.87 15.85
CA ALA A 157 32.32 -1.29 14.45
C ALA A 157 33.04 -2.61 14.14
N ASP A 158 34.30 -2.79 14.60
CA ASP A 158 35.09 -3.95 14.25
C ASP A 158 34.54 -5.22 14.85
N LYS A 159 34.14 -5.16 16.12
CA LYS A 159 33.50 -6.29 16.83
C LYS A 159 32.14 -6.63 16.17
N PHE A 160 31.38 -5.63 15.75
CA PHE A 160 30.09 -5.84 15.07
C PHE A 160 30.29 -6.52 13.71
N ILE A 161 31.28 -6.07 12.92
CA ILE A 161 31.63 -6.73 11.66
C ILE A 161 32.14 -8.15 11.88
N LEU A 162 32.89 -8.39 12.96
CA LEU A 162 33.34 -9.74 13.31
C LEU A 162 32.17 -10.67 13.65
N LEU A 163 31.18 -10.16 14.39
CA LEU A 163 29.93 -10.89 14.67
C LEU A 163 29.20 -11.25 13.37
N LEU A 164 29.05 -10.31 12.45
CA LEU A 164 28.41 -10.56 11.15
C LEU A 164 29.17 -11.60 10.31
N ARG A 165 30.51 -11.59 10.34
CA ARG A 165 31.34 -12.60 9.68
C ARG A 165 31.12 -13.99 10.31
N TRP A 166 31.02 -14.06 11.64
CA TRP A 166 30.72 -15.31 12.34
C TRP A 166 29.32 -15.82 11.98
N MET A 167 28.30 -14.95 11.92
CA MET A 167 26.95 -15.30 11.48
C MET A 167 26.97 -15.84 10.04
N ASN A 168 27.71 -15.19 9.15
CA ASN A 168 27.88 -15.65 7.76
C ASN A 168 28.54 -17.04 7.69
N TYR A 169 29.59 -17.27 8.50
CA TYR A 169 30.24 -18.59 8.60
C TYR A 169 29.27 -19.69 9.10
N ARG A 170 28.29 -19.32 9.91
CA ARG A 170 27.25 -20.22 10.44
C ARG A 170 26.01 -20.30 9.56
N ASP A 171 26.04 -19.74 8.36
CA ASP A 171 24.89 -19.64 7.45
C ASP A 171 23.63 -19.02 8.07
N ILE A 172 23.79 -18.12 9.05
CA ILE A 172 22.68 -17.42 9.66
C ILE A 172 22.26 -16.27 8.74
N PRO A 173 21.03 -16.28 8.20
CA PRO A 173 20.54 -15.21 7.32
C PRO A 173 20.53 -13.86 8.02
N HIS A 174 21.10 -12.83 7.40
CA HIS A 174 21.13 -11.47 7.91
C HIS A 174 21.05 -10.42 6.79
N ALA A 175 20.20 -10.66 5.79
CA ALA A 175 19.92 -9.69 4.75
C ALA A 175 19.08 -8.54 5.29
N LEU A 176 19.53 -7.31 5.06
CA LEU A 176 18.82 -6.10 5.46
C LEU A 176 17.55 -5.90 4.65
N LYS A 177 16.47 -5.52 5.31
CA LYS A 177 15.25 -5.05 4.63
C LYS A 177 15.36 -3.54 4.39
N PRO A 178 15.02 -3.04 3.19
CA PRO A 178 14.93 -1.60 2.95
C PRO A 178 13.83 -0.96 3.78
N GLY A 179 14.05 0.26 4.26
CA GLY A 179 13.08 1.00 5.04
C GLY A 179 13.71 1.81 6.16
N ARG A 180 12.87 2.48 6.94
CA ARG A 180 13.27 3.17 8.17
C ARG A 180 12.92 2.30 9.37
N PHE A 181 13.86 2.15 10.28
CA PHE A 181 13.74 1.32 11.46
C PHE A 181 13.99 2.13 12.71
N ARG A 182 13.21 1.86 13.76
CA ARG A 182 13.49 2.38 15.10
C ARG A 182 14.36 1.38 15.83
N ILE A 183 15.48 1.86 16.34
CA ILE A 183 16.45 1.09 17.12
C ILE A 183 16.65 1.79 18.45
N ASN A 184 16.59 1.05 19.54
CA ASN A 184 16.92 1.57 20.85
C ASN A 184 18.43 1.41 21.10
N THR A 185 19.12 2.48 21.49
CA THR A 185 20.56 2.44 21.75
C THR A 185 20.94 1.61 22.97
N GLY A 186 19.97 1.22 23.79
CA GLY A 186 20.12 0.26 24.88
C GLY A 186 20.08 -1.21 24.43
N TRP A 187 19.87 -1.49 23.15
CA TRP A 187 19.81 -2.85 22.63
C TRP A 187 21.21 -3.44 22.45
N THR A 188 21.27 -4.76 22.57
CA THR A 188 22.48 -5.53 22.25
C THR A 188 22.68 -5.59 20.72
N PRO A 189 23.91 -5.84 20.24
CA PRO A 189 24.19 -5.99 18.81
C PRO A 189 23.30 -7.02 18.11
N GLN A 190 22.94 -8.12 18.81
CA GLN A 190 22.05 -9.14 18.29
C GLN A 190 20.63 -8.62 18.09
N GLN A 191 20.10 -7.83 19.03
CA GLN A 191 18.77 -7.22 18.93
C GLN A 191 18.71 -6.19 17.80
N VAL A 192 19.79 -5.43 17.59
CA VAL A 192 19.92 -4.51 16.48
C VAL A 192 19.87 -5.25 15.14
N ILE A 193 20.61 -6.35 15.01
CA ILE A 193 20.59 -7.18 13.80
C ILE A 193 19.18 -7.75 13.59
N ASP A 194 18.57 -8.32 14.62
CA ASP A 194 17.23 -8.91 14.53
C ASP A 194 16.19 -7.89 14.07
N GLN A 195 16.21 -6.68 14.61
CA GLN A 195 15.32 -5.60 14.19
C GLN A 195 15.49 -5.23 12.71
N LEU A 196 16.74 -5.14 12.22
CA LEU A 196 17.03 -4.76 10.83
C LEU A 196 16.76 -5.88 9.82
N VAL A 197 16.80 -7.15 10.25
CA VAL A 197 16.57 -8.34 9.41
C VAL A 197 15.12 -8.78 9.47
N ASN A 198 14.57 -8.95 10.66
CA ASN A 198 13.26 -9.54 10.92
C ASN A 198 12.19 -8.51 11.29
N GLY A 199 12.61 -7.36 11.84
CA GLY A 199 11.70 -6.32 12.28
C GLY A 199 10.86 -5.70 11.17
N SER A 200 9.83 -4.98 11.56
CA SER A 200 8.98 -4.22 10.65
C SER A 200 9.50 -2.78 10.50
N PRO A 201 9.59 -2.26 9.28
CA PRO A 201 9.94 -0.86 9.08
C PRO A 201 8.88 0.07 9.66
N LEU A 202 9.27 1.30 9.96
CA LEU A 202 8.37 2.34 10.44
C LEU A 202 7.32 2.67 9.39
N LEU A 203 6.08 2.76 9.84
CA LEU A 203 4.95 3.21 9.04
C LEU A 203 4.52 4.59 9.49
N ASP A 204 4.36 5.49 8.54
CA ASP A 204 3.79 6.81 8.77
C ASP A 204 2.28 6.76 8.59
N ARG A 205 1.57 7.54 9.41
CA ARG A 205 0.11 7.65 9.33
C ARG A 205 -0.26 8.83 8.45
N VAL A 206 -0.97 8.55 7.35
CA VAL A 206 -1.51 9.56 6.44
C VAL A 206 -3.02 9.43 6.39
N THR A 207 -3.74 10.50 6.74
CA THR A 207 -5.20 10.53 6.71
C THR A 207 -5.67 11.35 5.51
N ILE A 208 -6.42 10.71 4.64
CA ILE A 208 -7.16 11.34 3.54
C ILE A 208 -8.61 11.51 4.01
N LEU A 209 -9.08 12.73 4.05
CA LEU A 209 -10.43 13.07 4.50
C LEU A 209 -11.45 12.86 3.39
N GLU A 210 -12.71 12.61 3.79
CA GLU A 210 -13.87 12.59 2.88
C GLU A 210 -14.06 13.99 2.26
N GLY A 211 -14.50 14.03 1.01
CA GLY A 211 -14.83 15.28 0.32
C GLY A 211 -13.64 16.05 -0.27
N LEU A 212 -12.40 15.56 -0.16
CA LEU A 212 -11.24 16.18 -0.81
C LEU A 212 -11.26 15.94 -2.31
N ALA A 213 -10.94 16.96 -3.10
CA ALA A 213 -10.64 16.84 -4.51
C ALA A 213 -9.25 16.23 -4.74
N TRP A 214 -8.99 15.68 -5.94
CA TRP A 214 -7.74 14.98 -6.24
C TRP A 214 -6.49 15.84 -5.95
N TRP A 215 -6.52 17.15 -6.25
CA TRP A 215 -5.38 18.05 -5.98
C TRP A 215 -5.14 18.25 -4.49
N GLU A 216 -6.21 18.30 -3.68
CA GLU A 216 -6.09 18.39 -2.21
C GLU A 216 -5.51 17.10 -1.64
N VAL A 217 -5.91 15.93 -2.19
CA VAL A 217 -5.30 14.63 -1.85
C VAL A 217 -3.82 14.61 -2.22
N GLY A 218 -3.47 15.09 -3.42
CA GLY A 218 -2.08 15.17 -3.87
C GLY A 218 -1.20 16.01 -2.95
N LYS A 219 -1.66 17.22 -2.59
CA LYS A 219 -0.97 18.08 -1.63
C LYS A 219 -0.81 17.42 -0.26
N ARG A 220 -1.85 16.75 0.23
CA ARG A 220 -1.79 16.04 1.51
C ARG A 220 -0.76 14.91 1.51
N LEU A 221 -0.64 14.19 0.40
CA LEU A 221 0.36 13.14 0.23
C LEU A 221 1.78 13.72 0.11
N GLU A 222 1.94 14.86 -0.54
CA GLU A 222 3.21 15.58 -0.64
C GLU A 222 3.68 16.13 0.71
N GLU A 223 2.81 16.80 1.46
CA GLU A 223 3.07 17.26 2.83
C GLU A 223 3.53 16.09 3.74
N ALA A 224 2.95 14.91 3.54
CA ALA A 224 3.34 13.70 4.25
C ALA A 224 4.62 13.04 3.70
N GLN A 225 5.26 13.61 2.68
CA GLN A 225 6.44 13.06 1.99
C GLN A 225 6.22 11.66 1.41
N MET A 226 5.02 11.40 0.89
CA MET A 226 4.67 10.13 0.26
C MET A 226 4.84 10.16 -1.25
N VAL A 227 4.66 11.32 -1.88
CA VAL A 227 4.79 11.56 -3.31
C VAL A 227 5.38 12.94 -3.58
N ARG A 228 5.87 13.19 -4.80
CA ARG A 228 5.97 14.55 -5.36
C ARG A 228 4.66 14.86 -6.05
N PHE A 229 4.14 16.07 -5.89
CA PHE A 229 2.87 16.46 -6.49
C PHE A 229 2.87 16.33 -8.02
N GLU A 230 3.98 16.66 -8.67
CA GLU A 230 4.10 16.52 -10.14
C GLU A 230 3.98 15.06 -10.62
N ASP A 231 4.57 14.09 -9.90
CA ASP A 231 4.45 12.67 -10.26
C ASP A 231 3.03 12.15 -9.98
N PHE A 232 2.42 12.64 -8.91
CA PHE A 232 1.04 12.34 -8.55
C PHE A 232 0.07 12.87 -9.61
N ASP A 233 0.18 14.15 -9.99
CA ASP A 233 -0.68 14.80 -10.99
C ASP A 233 -0.63 14.06 -12.33
N LYS A 234 0.58 13.80 -12.85
CA LYS A 234 0.76 13.00 -14.07
C LYS A 234 0.08 11.63 -13.97
N LEU A 235 0.24 10.97 -12.83
CA LEU A 235 -0.25 9.62 -12.64
C LEU A 235 -1.77 9.54 -12.57
N VAL A 236 -2.42 10.46 -11.83
CA VAL A 236 -3.88 10.46 -11.66
C VAL A 236 -4.62 10.84 -12.95
N HIS A 237 -3.91 11.32 -13.97
CA HIS A 237 -4.42 11.60 -15.32
C HIS A 237 -3.84 10.65 -16.39
N ASP A 238 -2.99 9.67 -16.01
CA ASP A 238 -2.45 8.72 -16.99
C ASP A 238 -3.53 7.72 -17.46
N PRO A 239 -3.90 7.73 -18.76
CA PRO A 239 -4.93 6.82 -19.27
C PRO A 239 -4.58 5.34 -19.12
N ALA A 240 -3.31 4.95 -19.11
CA ALA A 240 -2.91 3.56 -18.93
C ALA A 240 -3.12 3.13 -17.47
N PHE A 241 -2.75 3.99 -16.53
CA PHE A 241 -2.98 3.78 -15.11
C PHE A 241 -4.47 3.71 -14.77
N LEU A 242 -5.28 4.65 -15.28
CA LEU A 242 -6.73 4.69 -15.08
C LEU A 242 -7.40 3.42 -15.61
N ARG A 243 -7.03 2.98 -16.83
CA ARG A 243 -7.55 1.71 -17.40
C ARG A 243 -7.17 0.50 -16.58
N HIS A 244 -5.93 0.43 -16.09
CA HIS A 244 -5.47 -0.67 -15.22
C HIS A 244 -6.34 -0.80 -13.98
N TRP A 245 -6.71 0.33 -13.38
CA TRP A 245 -7.57 0.37 -12.20
C TRP A 245 -9.07 0.31 -12.52
N GLY A 246 -9.46 0.27 -13.79
CA GLY A 246 -10.87 0.24 -14.22
C GLY A 246 -11.63 1.52 -13.91
N ILE A 247 -10.92 2.64 -13.86
CA ILE A 247 -11.49 3.98 -13.67
C ILE A 247 -12.04 4.46 -15.03
N PRO A 248 -13.35 4.77 -15.12
CA PRO A 248 -13.97 5.13 -16.41
C PRO A 248 -13.98 6.64 -16.67
N PHE A 249 -13.03 7.39 -16.11
CA PHE A 249 -12.89 8.83 -16.23
C PHE A 249 -11.50 9.21 -16.72
N ASP A 250 -11.29 10.49 -17.00
CA ASP A 250 -10.01 11.04 -17.45
C ASP A 250 -9.09 11.42 -16.27
N SER A 251 -9.56 11.21 -15.04
CA SER A 251 -8.77 11.35 -13.81
C SER A 251 -9.18 10.32 -12.77
N ALA A 252 -8.33 10.17 -11.72
CA ALA A 252 -8.62 9.33 -10.57
C ALA A 252 -9.55 9.99 -9.53
N GLU A 253 -10.18 11.14 -9.87
CA GLU A 253 -11.14 11.79 -8.99
C GLU A 253 -12.27 10.84 -8.60
N GLY A 254 -12.61 10.85 -7.32
CA GLY A 254 -13.62 9.97 -6.73
C GLY A 254 -13.13 8.59 -6.33
N PHE A 255 -11.89 8.20 -6.72
CA PHE A 255 -11.32 6.87 -6.45
C PHE A 255 -10.15 6.90 -5.44
N LEU A 256 -9.70 8.06 -5.04
CA LEU A 256 -8.67 8.24 -4.00
C LEU A 256 -9.31 8.09 -2.61
N PHE A 257 -9.62 6.85 -2.22
CA PHE A 257 -10.53 6.54 -1.11
C PHE A 257 -10.11 7.20 0.21
N PRO A 258 -11.01 7.91 0.90
CA PRO A 258 -10.75 8.50 2.20
C PRO A 258 -10.60 7.43 3.28
N ASP A 259 -9.44 7.41 3.94
CA ASP A 259 -9.12 6.52 5.04
C ASP A 259 -7.85 7.00 5.75
N THR A 260 -7.51 6.36 6.86
CA THR A 260 -6.20 6.52 7.50
C THR A 260 -5.27 5.39 7.06
N TYR A 261 -4.25 5.74 6.31
CA TYR A 261 -3.30 4.80 5.75
C TYR A 261 -2.04 4.72 6.61
N LEU A 262 -1.59 3.50 6.88
CA LEU A 262 -0.27 3.21 7.42
C LEU A 262 0.63 2.81 6.26
N ILE A 263 1.52 3.70 5.86
CA ILE A 263 2.37 3.55 4.68
C ILE A 263 3.83 3.74 5.09
N MET A 264 4.70 2.86 4.63
CA MET A 264 6.13 3.09 4.72
C MET A 264 6.48 4.29 3.85
N ARG A 265 7.08 5.35 4.46
CA ARG A 265 7.53 6.51 3.69
C ARG A 265 8.54 6.05 2.64
N PRO A 266 8.34 6.40 1.37
CA PRO A 266 9.29 6.08 0.32
C PRO A 266 10.68 6.66 0.64
N LEU A 267 11.72 5.90 0.36
CA LEU A 267 13.11 6.37 0.50
C LEU A 267 13.51 7.34 -0.61
N GLU A 268 12.86 7.19 -1.76
CA GLU A 268 12.98 8.08 -2.91
C GLU A 268 11.60 8.44 -3.42
N LEU A 269 11.38 9.71 -3.73
CA LEU A 269 10.15 10.19 -4.34
C LEU A 269 10.32 10.20 -5.86
N ASN A 270 9.62 9.30 -6.54
CA ASN A 270 9.61 9.14 -7.99
C ASN A 270 8.26 8.58 -8.46
N GLU A 271 8.09 8.43 -9.77
CA GLU A 271 6.85 7.90 -10.36
C GLU A 271 6.49 6.49 -9.85
N ALA A 272 7.45 5.60 -9.65
CA ALA A 272 7.19 4.25 -9.17
C ALA A 272 6.64 4.25 -7.75
N THR A 273 7.17 5.10 -6.87
CA THR A 273 6.68 5.26 -5.50
C THR A 273 5.31 5.94 -5.48
N ALA A 274 5.09 6.96 -6.32
CA ALA A 274 3.77 7.56 -6.49
C ALA A 274 2.73 6.53 -6.94
N LYS A 275 3.08 5.68 -7.91
CA LYS A 275 2.22 4.58 -8.39
C LYS A 275 1.86 3.58 -7.29
N SER A 276 2.81 3.26 -6.41
CA SER A 276 2.57 2.38 -5.27
C SER A 276 1.62 3.02 -4.24
N VAL A 277 1.84 4.30 -3.89
CA VAL A 277 1.03 5.01 -2.89
C VAL A 277 -0.40 5.22 -3.42
N VAL A 278 -0.55 5.80 -4.62
CA VAL A 278 -1.87 6.07 -5.23
C VAL A 278 -2.62 4.76 -5.49
N GLY A 279 -1.91 3.73 -5.94
CA GLY A 279 -2.48 2.39 -6.13
C GLY A 279 -3.12 1.83 -4.86
N ARG A 280 -2.54 2.09 -3.67
CA ARG A 280 -3.15 1.68 -2.39
C ARG A 280 -4.45 2.40 -2.07
N LEU A 281 -4.57 3.68 -2.43
CA LEU A 281 -5.80 4.44 -2.22
C LEU A 281 -6.92 3.89 -3.11
N ILE A 282 -6.61 3.62 -4.39
CA ILE A 282 -7.58 3.08 -5.35
C ILE A 282 -7.93 1.61 -5.04
N ASP A 283 -6.95 0.78 -4.63
CA ASP A 283 -7.21 -0.58 -4.18
C ASP A 283 -8.17 -0.59 -2.98
N ASN A 284 -7.96 0.32 -2.03
CA ASN A 284 -8.83 0.48 -0.89
C ASN A 284 -10.26 0.88 -1.31
N PHE A 285 -10.41 1.78 -2.30
CA PHE A 285 -11.72 2.11 -2.89
C PHE A 285 -12.43 0.84 -3.37
N TRP A 286 -11.79 0.03 -4.21
CA TRP A 286 -12.41 -1.16 -4.75
C TRP A 286 -12.73 -2.22 -3.68
N ARG A 287 -11.87 -2.39 -2.69
CA ARG A 287 -12.13 -3.30 -1.55
C ARG A 287 -13.30 -2.85 -0.70
N ARG A 288 -13.34 -1.56 -0.34
CA ARG A 288 -14.39 -1.00 0.52
C ARG A 288 -15.75 -0.94 -0.18
N THR A 289 -15.75 -0.72 -1.49
CA THR A 289 -16.98 -0.65 -2.30
C THR A 289 -17.40 -2.00 -2.85
N ALA A 290 -16.64 -3.07 -2.68
CA ALA A 290 -16.97 -4.40 -3.18
C ALA A 290 -18.42 -4.83 -2.92
N PRO A 291 -19.01 -4.62 -1.71
CA PRO A 291 -20.39 -4.99 -1.45
C PRO A 291 -21.44 -4.20 -2.25
N LEU A 292 -21.07 -3.10 -2.90
CA LEU A 292 -21.97 -2.28 -3.71
C LEU A 292 -22.11 -2.79 -5.15
N TRP A 293 -21.23 -3.70 -5.56
CA TRP A 293 -21.18 -4.19 -6.94
C TRP A 293 -21.72 -5.61 -7.05
N PRO A 294 -22.32 -5.98 -8.19
CA PRO A 294 -22.80 -7.33 -8.43
C PRO A 294 -21.70 -8.38 -8.18
N GLY A 295 -22.04 -9.38 -7.36
CA GLY A 295 -21.11 -10.45 -7.00
C GLY A 295 -19.92 -10.02 -6.12
N GLY A 296 -19.95 -8.83 -5.55
CA GLY A 296 -18.86 -8.32 -4.68
C GLY A 296 -17.54 -8.05 -5.39
N LYS A 297 -17.56 -7.85 -6.71
CA LYS A 297 -16.37 -7.67 -7.54
C LYS A 297 -16.42 -6.34 -8.28
N ARG A 298 -15.25 -5.78 -8.54
CA ARG A 298 -15.11 -4.60 -9.40
C ARG A 298 -15.82 -4.85 -10.74
N PRO A 299 -16.72 -3.93 -11.18
CA PRO A 299 -17.39 -4.05 -12.46
C PRO A 299 -16.41 -4.10 -13.63
N GLY A 300 -16.72 -4.96 -14.60
CA GLY A 300 -15.99 -5.02 -15.87
C GLY A 300 -16.39 -3.88 -16.82
N PRO A 301 -15.95 -3.96 -18.10
CA PRO A 301 -16.26 -2.93 -19.09
C PRO A 301 -17.75 -2.61 -19.27
N SER A 302 -18.63 -3.61 -19.12
CA SER A 302 -20.09 -3.43 -19.22
C SER A 302 -20.71 -2.68 -18.03
N GLY A 303 -20.02 -2.62 -16.88
CA GLY A 303 -20.48 -1.90 -15.69
C GLY A 303 -19.96 -0.47 -15.57
N ARG A 304 -19.26 0.06 -16.58
CA ARG A 304 -18.65 1.39 -16.51
C ARG A 304 -19.66 2.50 -16.24
N ASP A 305 -20.82 2.45 -16.86
CA ASP A 305 -21.84 3.49 -16.70
C ASP A 305 -22.44 3.48 -15.29
N GLU A 306 -22.57 2.30 -14.68
CA GLU A 306 -22.99 2.17 -13.29
C GLU A 306 -21.94 2.79 -12.35
N VAL A 307 -20.66 2.51 -12.57
CA VAL A 307 -19.54 3.12 -11.82
C VAL A 307 -19.57 4.65 -11.98
N ARG A 308 -19.70 5.16 -13.23
CA ARG A 308 -19.82 6.59 -13.51
C ARG A 308 -20.95 7.22 -12.71
N ARG A 309 -22.14 6.67 -12.84
CA ARG A 309 -23.34 7.18 -12.15
C ARG A 309 -23.17 7.17 -10.64
N LEU A 310 -22.73 6.05 -10.08
CA LEU A 310 -22.65 5.87 -8.63
C LEU A 310 -21.60 6.80 -8.01
N VAL A 311 -20.39 6.82 -8.54
CA VAL A 311 -19.28 7.60 -7.93
C VAL A 311 -19.51 9.10 -8.11
N THR A 312 -20.02 9.54 -9.27
CA THR A 312 -20.35 10.95 -9.49
C THR A 312 -21.47 11.40 -8.55
N LEU A 313 -22.57 10.64 -8.43
CA LEU A 313 -23.65 11.00 -7.53
C LEU A 313 -23.18 11.01 -6.06
N ALA A 314 -22.38 10.03 -5.65
CA ALA A 314 -21.84 9.97 -4.29
C ALA A 314 -20.98 11.19 -3.95
N SER A 315 -20.14 11.66 -4.90
CA SER A 315 -19.32 12.84 -4.70
C SER A 315 -20.15 14.14 -4.56
N ILE A 316 -21.27 14.23 -5.25
CA ILE A 316 -22.23 15.34 -5.07
C ILE A 316 -22.85 15.28 -3.68
N VAL A 317 -23.38 14.11 -3.27
CA VAL A 317 -23.98 13.92 -1.96
C VAL A 317 -22.99 14.22 -0.83
N GLU A 318 -21.71 13.87 -1.00
CA GLU A 318 -20.65 14.14 -0.02
C GLU A 318 -20.46 15.64 0.23
N ARG A 319 -20.59 16.46 -0.81
CA ARG A 319 -20.39 17.91 -0.73
C ARG A 319 -21.67 18.67 -0.37
N GLU A 320 -22.84 18.02 -0.34
CA GLU A 320 -24.14 18.64 -0.07
C GLU A 320 -24.56 18.55 1.39
N THR A 321 -24.25 17.45 2.07
CA THR A 321 -24.73 17.27 3.46
C THR A 321 -23.68 16.71 4.39
N ALA A 322 -23.46 17.41 5.50
CA ALA A 322 -22.69 16.92 6.61
C ALA A 322 -23.48 16.01 7.54
N VAL A 323 -24.84 15.96 7.41
CA VAL A 323 -25.73 15.17 8.28
C VAL A 323 -25.81 13.73 7.78
N PRO A 324 -25.26 12.75 8.52
CA PRO A 324 -25.18 11.36 8.02
C PRO A 324 -26.53 10.72 7.72
N SER A 325 -27.57 11.03 8.52
CA SER A 325 -28.93 10.48 8.33
C SER A 325 -29.65 11.01 7.11
N GLU A 326 -29.22 12.15 6.54
CA GLU A 326 -29.83 12.77 5.37
C GLU A 326 -29.20 12.30 4.05
N ARG A 327 -28.03 11.69 4.08
CA ARG A 327 -27.31 11.25 2.87
C ARG A 327 -28.17 10.42 1.91
N PRO A 328 -28.93 9.38 2.36
CA PRO A 328 -29.80 8.62 1.48
C PRO A 328 -30.95 9.46 0.88
N ARG A 329 -31.48 10.40 1.67
CA ARG A 329 -32.56 11.30 1.24
C ARG A 329 -32.08 12.32 0.23
N VAL A 330 -30.93 12.93 0.43
CA VAL A 330 -30.30 13.84 -0.54
C VAL A 330 -29.97 13.09 -1.84
N ALA A 331 -29.45 11.88 -1.76
CA ALA A 331 -29.26 11.01 -2.92
C ALA A 331 -30.56 10.75 -3.67
N GLY A 332 -31.69 10.53 -2.93
CA GLY A 332 -33.02 10.38 -3.47
C GLY A 332 -33.53 11.60 -4.21
N VAL A 333 -33.27 12.81 -3.69
CA VAL A 333 -33.64 14.07 -4.40
C VAL A 333 -32.91 14.15 -5.74
N TYR A 334 -31.61 13.90 -5.79
CA TYR A 334 -30.86 13.92 -7.04
C TYR A 334 -31.28 12.80 -8.01
N ALA A 335 -31.55 11.59 -7.50
CA ALA A 335 -32.09 10.50 -8.31
C ALA A 335 -33.45 10.87 -8.93
N ASN A 336 -34.34 11.54 -8.19
CA ASN A 336 -35.61 12.03 -8.69
C ASN A 336 -35.43 13.12 -9.77
N ARG A 337 -34.54 14.09 -9.53
CA ARG A 337 -34.24 15.14 -10.55
C ARG A 337 -33.71 14.52 -11.83
N LEU A 338 -32.79 13.57 -11.75
CA LEU A 338 -32.26 12.85 -12.92
C LEU A 338 -33.38 12.12 -13.67
N ARG A 339 -34.26 11.40 -12.96
CA ARG A 339 -35.41 10.69 -13.55
C ARG A 339 -36.40 11.65 -14.24
N LEU A 340 -36.56 12.86 -13.71
CA LEU A 340 -37.47 13.90 -14.24
C LEU A 340 -36.79 14.83 -15.25
N ASN A 341 -35.55 14.56 -15.65
CA ASN A 341 -34.76 15.42 -16.54
C ASN A 341 -34.59 16.87 -16.02
N MET A 342 -34.60 17.05 -14.71
CA MET A 342 -34.39 18.34 -14.06
C MET A 342 -32.88 18.61 -13.93
N LEU A 343 -32.49 19.88 -14.03
CA LEU A 343 -31.14 20.35 -13.70
C LEU A 343 -30.83 20.03 -12.23
N LEU A 344 -29.62 19.53 -11.93
CA LEU A 344 -29.23 19.19 -10.57
C LEU A 344 -29.01 20.42 -9.69
N GLN A 345 -28.54 21.54 -10.25
CA GLN A 345 -28.34 22.82 -9.56
C GLN A 345 -27.60 22.66 -8.25
N ALA A 346 -26.50 21.92 -8.30
CA ALA A 346 -25.63 21.63 -7.16
C ALA A 346 -24.45 22.61 -7.16
N ASP A 347 -24.42 23.53 -6.21
CA ASP A 347 -23.34 24.51 -6.06
C ASP A 347 -21.93 23.89 -6.09
N PRO A 348 -21.68 22.75 -5.38
CA PRO A 348 -20.36 22.14 -5.35
C PRO A 348 -19.85 21.69 -6.72
N THR A 349 -20.73 21.31 -7.64
CA THR A 349 -20.32 20.89 -8.99
C THR A 349 -19.78 22.08 -9.77
N THR A 350 -20.48 23.23 -9.71
CA THR A 350 -20.02 24.47 -10.35
C THR A 350 -18.69 24.94 -9.76
N ALA A 351 -18.58 24.89 -8.42
CA ALA A 351 -17.36 25.26 -7.71
C ALA A 351 -16.16 24.38 -8.10
N TYR A 352 -16.34 23.05 -8.21
CA TYR A 352 -15.30 22.13 -8.67
C TYR A 352 -14.79 22.46 -10.07
N GLY A 353 -15.69 22.77 -11.01
CA GLY A 353 -15.32 23.11 -12.38
C GLY A 353 -14.55 24.43 -12.52
N LEU A 354 -14.53 25.30 -11.48
CA LEU A 354 -13.67 26.48 -11.41
C LEU A 354 -12.22 26.12 -11.02
N GLY A 355 -11.97 24.88 -10.58
CA GLY A 355 -10.64 24.36 -10.30
C GLY A 355 -10.06 24.83 -8.97
N GLU A 356 -8.79 24.47 -8.78
CA GLU A 356 -8.03 24.69 -7.53
C GLU A 356 -7.92 26.16 -7.12
N GLY A 357 -7.88 27.08 -8.10
CA GLY A 357 -7.76 28.53 -7.85
C GLY A 357 -9.05 29.21 -7.40
N PHE A 358 -10.14 28.45 -7.19
CA PHE A 358 -11.41 29.03 -6.76
C PHE A 358 -11.37 29.58 -5.33
N ASP A 359 -11.81 30.84 -5.16
CA ASP A 359 -11.76 31.56 -3.88
C ASP A 359 -12.82 31.11 -2.85
N GLY A 360 -13.60 30.07 -3.16
CA GLY A 360 -14.69 29.57 -2.30
C GLY A 360 -15.96 30.41 -2.36
N ASN A 361 -15.99 31.52 -3.08
CA ASN A 361 -17.13 32.45 -3.13
C ASN A 361 -17.87 32.32 -4.46
N LEU A 362 -18.89 31.47 -4.51
CA LEU A 362 -19.70 31.24 -5.71
C LEU A 362 -20.57 32.47 -5.99
N ARG A 363 -20.39 33.05 -7.17
CA ARG A 363 -21.07 34.27 -7.63
C ARG A 363 -22.00 33.95 -8.77
N ARG A 364 -22.98 34.86 -9.05
CA ARG A 364 -23.93 34.73 -10.15
C ARG A 364 -23.27 34.43 -11.49
N LYS A 365 -22.19 35.14 -11.82
CA LYS A 365 -21.42 34.90 -13.06
C LYS A 365 -20.94 33.45 -13.22
N HIS A 366 -20.63 32.74 -12.11
CA HIS A 366 -20.19 31.36 -12.16
C HIS A 366 -21.36 30.39 -12.40
N LEU A 367 -22.56 30.71 -11.89
CA LEU A 367 -23.78 29.96 -12.12
C LEU A 367 -24.33 30.15 -13.53
N ASP A 368 -24.00 31.31 -14.17
CA ASP A 368 -24.41 31.64 -15.52
C ASP A 368 -23.43 31.16 -16.59
N ASP A 369 -22.26 30.65 -16.18
CA ASP A 369 -21.21 30.18 -17.08
C ASP A 369 -21.57 28.81 -17.70
N GLU A 370 -21.86 28.85 -19.02
CA GLU A 370 -22.11 27.66 -19.83
C GLU A 370 -20.82 26.96 -20.28
N GLY A 371 -19.68 27.65 -20.20
CA GLY A 371 -18.38 27.09 -20.54
C GLY A 371 -17.83 26.12 -19.50
N ASN A 372 -18.35 26.16 -18.27
CA ASN A 372 -17.96 25.23 -17.23
C ASN A 372 -18.76 23.90 -17.35
N PRO A 373 -18.15 22.79 -17.79
CA PRO A 373 -18.84 21.53 -18.01
C PRO A 373 -19.41 20.89 -16.72
N TYR A 374 -18.92 21.31 -15.55
CA TYR A 374 -19.44 20.87 -14.25
C TYR A 374 -20.59 21.74 -13.73
N ASN A 375 -21.00 22.78 -14.47
CA ASN A 375 -22.10 23.67 -14.06
C ASN A 375 -23.47 23.01 -14.25
N THR A 376 -23.95 22.33 -13.22
CA THR A 376 -25.26 21.65 -13.23
C THR A 376 -26.47 22.61 -13.16
N TYR A 377 -26.24 23.94 -13.18
CA TYR A 377 -27.27 24.97 -13.45
C TYR A 377 -27.54 25.14 -14.93
N LYS A 378 -26.59 24.73 -15.80
CA LYS A 378 -26.67 24.90 -17.26
C LYS A 378 -26.72 23.54 -17.98
N HIS A 379 -26.00 22.56 -17.48
CA HIS A 379 -25.91 21.25 -18.13
C HIS A 379 -26.83 20.22 -17.42
N PRO A 380 -27.75 19.57 -18.18
CA PRO A 380 -28.64 18.54 -17.61
C PRO A 380 -27.86 17.23 -17.34
N GLY A 381 -28.38 16.45 -16.40
CA GLY A 381 -27.78 15.18 -16.01
C GLY A 381 -26.64 15.32 -14.99
N LEU A 382 -25.85 14.26 -14.86
CA LEU A 382 -24.66 14.26 -14.00
C LEU A 382 -23.51 15.02 -14.71
N PRO A 383 -22.63 15.68 -13.95
CA PRO A 383 -21.44 16.29 -14.52
C PRO A 383 -20.51 15.24 -15.15
N PRO A 384 -19.46 15.64 -15.91
CA PRO A 384 -18.57 14.73 -16.61
C PRO A 384 -17.90 13.67 -15.72
N GLY A 385 -17.69 14.00 -14.43
CA GLY A 385 -17.05 13.10 -13.45
C GLY A 385 -17.35 13.49 -12.00
N PRO A 386 -16.79 12.73 -11.05
CA PRO A 386 -16.86 13.05 -9.62
C PRO A 386 -16.20 14.42 -9.32
N ILE A 387 -16.56 15.01 -8.19
CA ILE A 387 -16.09 16.34 -7.75
C ILE A 387 -15.30 16.28 -6.44
N CYS A 388 -15.13 15.11 -5.88
CA CYS A 388 -14.30 14.84 -4.69
C CYS A 388 -14.20 13.34 -4.47
N SER A 389 -13.37 12.93 -3.52
CA SER A 389 -13.27 11.57 -3.00
C SER A 389 -14.37 11.31 -1.96
N PRO A 390 -15.48 10.58 -2.32
CA PRO A 390 -16.59 10.36 -1.40
C PRO A 390 -16.28 9.25 -0.38
N GLY A 391 -16.81 9.42 0.84
CA GLY A 391 -16.80 8.39 1.85
C GLY A 391 -17.73 7.21 1.54
N LEU A 392 -17.50 6.08 2.23
CA LEU A 392 -18.32 4.87 2.03
C LEU A 392 -19.81 5.10 2.28
N ALA A 393 -20.15 5.99 3.21
CA ALA A 393 -21.54 6.28 3.53
C ALA A 393 -22.28 6.96 2.38
N CYS A 394 -21.63 7.89 1.68
CA CYS A 394 -22.20 8.56 0.50
C CYS A 394 -22.25 7.62 -0.71
N LEU A 395 -21.25 6.75 -0.89
CA LEU A 395 -21.30 5.68 -1.90
C LEU A 395 -22.48 4.72 -1.67
N LYS A 396 -22.74 4.31 -0.43
CA LYS A 396 -23.92 3.49 -0.07
C LYS A 396 -25.22 4.23 -0.32
N ALA A 397 -25.29 5.52 0.01
CA ALA A 397 -26.47 6.35 -0.21
C ALA A 397 -26.77 6.53 -1.71
N ALA A 398 -25.75 6.72 -2.54
CA ALA A 398 -25.88 6.81 -4.00
C ALA A 398 -26.25 5.47 -4.65
N ALA A 399 -25.79 4.34 -4.07
CA ALA A 399 -26.16 2.99 -4.53
C ALA A 399 -27.62 2.67 -4.21
N ASN A 400 -28.11 3.10 -3.04
CA ASN A 400 -29.47 2.85 -2.54
C ASN A 400 -30.11 4.15 -2.05
N PRO A 401 -30.52 5.05 -2.97
CA PRO A 401 -31.18 6.29 -2.60
C PRO A 401 -32.52 6.01 -1.88
N GLU A 402 -32.83 6.83 -0.86
CA GLU A 402 -34.15 6.75 -0.19
C GLU A 402 -35.26 7.03 -1.19
N GLN A 403 -36.28 6.19 -1.20
CA GLN A 403 -37.45 6.34 -2.07
C GLN A 403 -38.43 7.34 -1.47
N HIS A 404 -38.65 8.45 -2.15
CA HIS A 404 -39.56 9.53 -1.78
C HIS A 404 -39.85 10.42 -2.99
N ASP A 405 -40.76 11.40 -2.86
CA ASP A 405 -41.10 12.33 -3.93
C ASP A 405 -40.43 13.71 -3.82
N TYR A 406 -39.48 13.88 -2.92
CA TYR A 406 -38.78 15.17 -2.78
C TYR A 406 -37.90 15.44 -4.00
N ILE A 407 -37.94 16.69 -4.47
CA ILE A 407 -37.10 17.22 -5.58
C ILE A 407 -36.39 18.52 -5.22
N TYR A 408 -36.63 19.05 -4.00
CA TYR A 408 -35.95 20.22 -3.44
C TYR A 408 -35.55 19.99 -2.01
N PHE A 409 -34.48 20.62 -1.59
CA PHE A 409 -34.09 20.77 -0.20
C PHE A 409 -33.44 22.14 0.05
N VAL A 410 -33.47 22.63 1.26
CA VAL A 410 -32.85 23.87 1.71
C VAL A 410 -32.43 23.71 3.18
N ALA A 411 -31.34 24.35 3.60
CA ALA A 411 -30.89 24.31 4.98
C ALA A 411 -32.01 24.76 5.94
N ARG A 412 -32.17 24.03 7.05
CA ARG A 412 -33.17 24.32 8.10
C ARG A 412 -32.65 25.33 9.12
N GLY A 413 -31.37 25.25 9.45
CA GLY A 413 -30.74 26.04 10.51
C GLY A 413 -29.23 25.88 10.54
N GLU A 414 -28.65 26.08 11.75
CA GLU A 414 -27.19 25.99 11.97
C GLU A 414 -26.69 24.55 12.21
N ASP A 415 -27.62 23.63 12.43
CA ASP A 415 -27.34 22.21 12.66
C ASP A 415 -26.98 21.43 11.37
N GLY A 416 -26.93 22.12 10.23
CA GLY A 416 -26.64 21.53 8.93
C GLY A 416 -27.76 20.65 8.37
N SER A 417 -28.90 20.54 9.06
CA SER A 417 -30.06 19.76 8.56
C SER A 417 -30.84 20.52 7.47
N HIS A 418 -31.66 19.76 6.72
CA HIS A 418 -32.41 20.28 5.58
C HIS A 418 -33.93 20.13 5.75
N VAL A 419 -34.67 21.00 5.09
CA VAL A 419 -36.09 20.86 4.82
C VAL A 419 -36.26 20.35 3.39
N PHE A 420 -36.92 19.22 3.22
CA PHE A 420 -37.19 18.60 1.93
C PHE A 420 -38.60 18.96 1.42
N SER A 421 -38.72 19.15 0.10
CA SER A 421 -39.99 19.58 -0.52
C SER A 421 -40.24 18.87 -1.84
N THR A 422 -41.51 18.59 -2.14
CA THR A 422 -41.95 17.92 -3.36
C THR A 422 -42.28 18.88 -4.50
N ASN A 423 -42.41 20.18 -4.22
CA ASN A 423 -42.73 21.20 -5.21
C ASN A 423 -42.07 22.55 -4.88
N LEU A 424 -41.99 23.42 -5.89
CA LEU A 424 -41.33 24.72 -5.80
C LEU A 424 -42.01 25.67 -4.78
N ALA A 425 -43.36 25.60 -4.63
CA ALA A 425 -44.06 26.48 -3.71
C ALA A 425 -43.68 26.21 -2.24
N ALA A 426 -43.64 24.91 -1.87
CA ALA A 426 -43.18 24.48 -0.55
C ALA A 426 -41.70 24.82 -0.32
N HIS A 427 -40.87 24.60 -1.33
CA HIS A 427 -39.44 24.98 -1.27
C HIS A 427 -39.25 26.48 -1.03
N ASN A 428 -39.92 27.32 -1.85
CA ASN A 428 -39.83 28.79 -1.70
C ASN A 428 -40.33 29.26 -0.33
N LYS A 429 -41.34 28.59 0.26
CA LYS A 429 -41.78 28.86 1.63
C LYS A 429 -40.66 28.53 2.63
N ALA A 430 -40.03 27.37 2.53
CA ALA A 430 -38.94 26.97 3.40
C ALA A 430 -37.69 27.91 3.28
N VAL A 431 -37.38 28.35 2.06
CA VAL A 431 -36.33 29.34 1.78
C VAL A 431 -36.62 30.67 2.51
N ARG A 432 -37.86 31.18 2.41
CA ARG A 432 -38.26 32.42 3.13
C ARG A 432 -38.14 32.26 4.64
N GLU A 433 -38.58 31.12 5.18
CA GLU A 433 -38.48 30.83 6.62
C GLU A 433 -37.02 30.76 7.10
N TYR A 434 -36.16 30.13 6.31
CA TYR A 434 -34.71 30.09 6.58
C TYR A 434 -34.10 31.50 6.67
N TRP A 435 -34.36 32.34 5.67
CA TRP A 435 -33.83 33.72 5.64
C TRP A 435 -34.46 34.61 6.71
N ALA A 436 -35.72 34.42 7.09
CA ALA A 436 -36.36 35.16 8.17
C ALA A 436 -35.70 34.84 9.52
N LYS A 437 -35.43 33.55 9.82
CA LYS A 437 -34.70 33.14 11.02
C LYS A 437 -33.27 33.71 11.08
N ARG A 438 -32.59 33.79 9.94
CA ARG A 438 -31.22 34.26 9.88
C ARG A 438 -31.10 35.78 9.98
N ARG A 439 -32.11 36.53 9.55
CA ARG A 439 -32.19 37.99 9.67
C ARG A 439 -32.64 38.46 11.06
N GLY A 440 -33.30 37.61 11.83
CA GLY A 440 -33.74 37.90 13.17
C GLY A 440 -32.68 37.62 14.27
N LYS A 441 -31.49 37.20 13.87
CA LYS A 441 -30.29 37.07 14.66
C LYS A 441 -29.33 38.23 14.33
#